data_51debc52d1af1e403f814444f87df3d4
#
_entry.id   51debc52d1af1e403f814444f87df3d4
#
_cell.length_a   1.000
_cell.length_b   1.000
_cell.length_c   1.000
_cell.angle_alpha   90.00
_cell.angle_beta   90.00
_cell.angle_gamma   90.00
#
_symmetry.space_group_name_H-M   'P 1'
#
loop_
_entity.id
_entity.type
_entity.pdbx_description
1 polymer ?
#
loop_
_entity_poly.entity_id
_entity_poly.type
_entity_poly.pdbx_seq_one_letter_code
_entity_poly.pdbx_strand_id
1 'polypeptide(L)'
;MDSAQPGMNAAQEFVVVKAQLNRVYEQWSRIEDLPRFITSLRQVRRIDDTHFSYVWRPNGEDKQGILQIVLQIPGRRIAWRTMSNGFTSGVVSFEPRSEQETEVILKIRSIFDPSNLSRRVEEYLGNFKRLVERAEGRA
;
A
#
# COMPACT_ATOMS: atom_id res chain seq x y z
N MET A 1 20.42 -17.53 13.04
CA MET A 1 19.36 -17.61 13.55
C MET A 1 18.25 -16.80 13.04
N ASP A 2 17.32 -17.37 12.73
CA ASP A 2 16.23 -16.69 12.17
C ASP A 2 15.38 -15.99 13.22
N SER A 3 15.16 -14.76 13.05
CA SER A 3 14.40 -14.01 14.02
C SER A 3 12.94 -13.88 13.62
N ALA A 4 12.52 -14.53 12.55
CA ALA A 4 11.14 -14.40 12.09
C ALA A 4 10.18 -15.00 13.11
N GLN A 5 9.09 -14.31 13.37
CA GLN A 5 8.08 -14.81 14.27
C GLN A 5 7.20 -15.82 13.55
N PRO A 6 6.76 -16.86 14.26
CA PRO A 6 5.85 -17.84 13.66
C PRO A 6 4.61 -17.14 13.10
N GLY A 7 4.25 -17.48 11.87
CA GLY A 7 3.06 -16.94 11.22
C GLY A 7 3.22 -15.56 10.63
N MET A 8 4.38 -14.92 10.82
CA MET A 8 4.63 -13.60 10.27
C MET A 8 5.41 -13.71 8.96
N ASN A 9 4.89 -13.12 7.91
CA ASN A 9 5.52 -13.11 6.60
C ASN A 9 5.71 -11.71 6.10
N ALA A 10 6.70 -11.52 5.24
CA ALA A 10 6.99 -10.22 4.68
C ALA A 10 7.29 -10.36 3.21
N ALA A 11 6.86 -9.37 2.43
CA ALA A 11 7.19 -9.27 1.02
C ALA A 11 7.56 -7.84 0.72
N GLN A 12 8.56 -7.65 -0.13
CA GLN A 12 8.98 -6.32 -0.55
C GLN A 12 9.22 -6.37 -2.04
N GLU A 13 8.56 -5.46 -2.76
CA GLU A 13 8.69 -5.36 -4.20
C GLU A 13 8.77 -3.89 -4.56
N PHE A 14 9.16 -3.60 -5.78
CA PHE A 14 9.21 -2.22 -6.24
C PHE A 14 8.74 -2.11 -7.68
N VAL A 15 8.42 -0.88 -8.07
CA VAL A 15 8.05 -0.57 -9.45
C VAL A 15 8.54 0.84 -9.74
N VAL A 16 8.88 1.10 -11.00
CA VAL A 16 9.24 2.46 -11.43
C VAL A 16 8.04 3.04 -12.15
N VAL A 17 7.52 4.14 -11.61
CA VAL A 17 6.36 4.83 -12.16
C VAL A 17 6.83 6.04 -12.97
N LYS A 18 6.31 6.20 -14.19
CA LYS A 18 6.71 7.30 -15.07
C LYS A 18 5.90 8.54 -14.73
N ALA A 19 6.24 9.14 -13.62
CA ALA A 19 5.62 10.37 -13.12
C ALA A 19 6.53 11.00 -12.08
N GLN A 20 6.34 12.28 -11.85
CA GLN A 20 7.12 13.02 -10.87
C GLN A 20 6.81 12.56 -9.46
N LEU A 21 7.76 12.70 -8.57
CA LEU A 21 7.65 12.27 -7.19
C LEU A 21 6.40 12.79 -6.48
N ASN A 22 6.13 14.08 -6.59
CA ASN A 22 5.00 14.65 -5.87
C ASN A 22 3.67 14.12 -6.38
N ARG A 23 3.55 13.81 -7.67
CA ARG A 23 2.33 13.23 -8.23
C ARG A 23 2.12 11.82 -7.72
N VAL A 24 3.20 11.05 -7.70
CA VAL A 24 3.16 9.66 -7.25
C VAL A 24 2.81 9.61 -5.75
N TYR A 25 3.49 10.42 -4.96
CA TYR A 25 3.23 10.48 -3.53
C TYR A 25 1.79 10.94 -3.25
N GLU A 26 1.34 11.95 -3.96
CA GLU A 26 -0.01 12.50 -3.76
C GLU A 26 -1.08 11.43 -3.94
N GLN A 27 -0.93 10.60 -4.98
CA GLN A 27 -1.93 9.56 -5.23
C GLN A 27 -1.98 8.55 -4.07
N TRP A 28 -0.82 8.10 -3.59
CA TRP A 28 -0.82 7.12 -2.50
C TRP A 28 -1.29 7.75 -1.19
N SER A 29 -0.99 9.01 -0.97
CA SER A 29 -1.37 9.69 0.27
C SER A 29 -2.88 9.89 0.40
N ARG A 30 -3.62 9.71 -0.67
CA ARG A 30 -5.08 9.72 -0.61
C ARG A 30 -5.52 8.35 -0.15
N ILE A 31 -5.48 8.16 1.16
CA ILE A 31 -5.69 6.84 1.76
C ILE A 31 -7.07 6.26 1.41
N GLU A 32 -8.08 7.11 1.28
CA GLU A 32 -9.42 6.64 0.92
C GLU A 32 -9.50 6.15 -0.53
N ASP A 33 -8.49 6.43 -1.34
CA ASP A 33 -8.42 5.95 -2.72
C ASP A 33 -7.67 4.63 -2.86
N LEU A 34 -7.15 4.07 -1.77
CA LEU A 34 -6.41 2.81 -1.83
C LEU A 34 -7.15 1.70 -2.58
N PRO A 35 -8.48 1.56 -2.46
CA PRO A 35 -9.17 0.49 -3.20
C PRO A 35 -9.02 0.57 -4.72
N ARG A 36 -8.59 1.70 -5.24
CA ARG A 36 -8.40 1.84 -6.69
C ARG A 36 -7.24 0.99 -7.21
N PHE A 37 -6.30 0.62 -6.33
CA PHE A 37 -5.18 -0.23 -6.75
C PHE A 37 -4.92 -1.38 -5.78
N ILE A 38 -5.35 -1.30 -4.53
CA ILE A 38 -5.28 -2.43 -3.62
C ILE A 38 -6.65 -3.10 -3.67
N THR A 39 -6.80 -4.01 -4.61
CA THR A 39 -8.10 -4.49 -5.04
C THR A 39 -8.80 -5.39 -4.01
N SER A 40 -8.08 -5.89 -3.02
CA SER A 40 -8.74 -6.62 -1.93
C SER A 40 -9.45 -5.69 -0.95
N LEU A 41 -9.15 -4.40 -0.98
CA LEU A 41 -9.88 -3.41 -0.20
C LEU A 41 -11.11 -2.97 -0.98
N ARG A 42 -12.26 -2.98 -0.29
CA ARG A 42 -13.52 -2.58 -0.90
C ARG A 42 -13.86 -1.14 -0.59
N GLN A 43 -13.47 -0.69 0.59
CA GLN A 43 -13.83 0.65 1.04
C GLN A 43 -12.86 1.08 2.13
N VAL A 44 -12.47 2.34 2.09
CA VAL A 44 -11.65 2.95 3.13
C VAL A 44 -12.25 4.31 3.44
N ARG A 45 -12.50 4.58 4.72
CA ARG A 45 -13.08 5.85 5.16
C ARG A 45 -12.29 6.44 6.31
N ARG A 46 -12.06 7.74 6.24
CA ARG A 46 -11.33 8.44 7.29
C ARG A 46 -12.17 8.53 8.56
N ILE A 47 -11.54 8.20 9.69
CA ILE A 47 -12.12 8.39 11.02
C ILE A 47 -11.55 9.67 11.63
N ASP A 48 -10.23 9.83 11.57
CA ASP A 48 -9.55 11.04 12.03
C ASP A 48 -8.26 11.19 11.24
N ASP A 49 -7.35 12.03 11.67
CA ASP A 49 -6.14 12.33 10.90
C ASP A 49 -5.26 11.12 10.63
N THR A 50 -5.32 10.11 11.49
CA THR A 50 -4.44 8.95 11.35
C THR A 50 -5.17 7.61 11.32
N HIS A 51 -6.49 7.60 11.51
CA HIS A 51 -7.25 6.34 11.56
C HIS A 51 -8.26 6.28 10.44
N PHE A 52 -8.39 5.10 9.84
CA PHE A 52 -9.32 4.86 8.75
C PHE A 52 -9.99 3.52 8.97
N SER A 53 -11.29 3.45 8.73
CA SER A 53 -11.98 2.16 8.72
C SER A 53 -11.86 1.57 7.33
N TYR A 54 -11.80 0.25 7.23
CA TYR A 54 -11.74 -0.41 5.94
C TYR A 54 -12.62 -1.64 5.90
N VAL A 55 -13.01 -2.00 4.68
CA VAL A 55 -13.66 -3.28 4.41
C VAL A 55 -12.75 -4.02 3.46
N TRP A 56 -12.41 -5.26 3.81
CA TRP A 56 -11.45 -6.07 3.09
C TRP A 56 -12.10 -7.41 2.74
N ARG A 57 -11.92 -7.86 1.52
CA ARG A 57 -12.52 -9.10 1.07
C ARG A 57 -11.43 -10.04 0.53
N PRO A 58 -10.79 -10.82 1.40
CA PRO A 58 -9.71 -11.71 0.94
C PRO A 58 -10.21 -12.91 0.16
N ASN A 59 -11.33 -13.51 0.58
CA ASN A 59 -11.83 -14.75 -0.02
C ASN A 59 -13.34 -14.71 -0.22
N GLY A 60 -13.85 -13.57 -0.69
CA GLY A 60 -15.29 -13.45 -0.92
C GLY A 60 -16.10 -13.12 0.30
N GLU A 61 -15.45 -12.97 1.45
CA GLU A 61 -16.13 -12.67 2.71
C GLU A 61 -15.60 -11.33 3.22
N ASP A 62 -16.50 -10.41 3.53
CA ASP A 62 -16.11 -9.09 4.00
C ASP A 62 -15.61 -9.14 5.44
N LYS A 63 -14.47 -8.51 5.67
CA LYS A 63 -13.92 -8.30 7.00
C LYS A 63 -13.70 -6.81 7.20
N GLN A 64 -13.96 -6.33 8.39
CA GLN A 64 -13.81 -4.92 8.69
C GLN A 64 -12.69 -4.72 9.70
N GLY A 65 -12.05 -3.57 9.62
CA GLY A 65 -11.00 -3.26 10.56
C GLY A 65 -10.68 -1.78 10.56
N ILE A 66 -9.65 -1.45 11.34
CA ILE A 66 -9.17 -0.09 11.44
C ILE A 66 -7.69 -0.09 11.08
N LEU A 67 -7.33 0.87 10.24
CA LEU A 67 -5.98 1.10 9.77
C LEU A 67 -5.48 2.37 10.42
N GLN A 68 -4.28 2.33 10.96
CA GLN A 68 -3.65 3.50 11.54
C GLN A 68 -2.41 3.87 10.72
N ILE A 69 -2.32 5.13 10.33
CA ILE A 69 -1.09 5.67 9.73
C ILE A 69 -0.15 5.98 10.88
N VAL A 70 0.97 5.30 10.94
CA VAL A 70 1.91 5.44 12.05
C VAL A 70 3.10 6.31 11.72
N LEU A 71 3.32 6.59 10.43
CA LEU A 71 4.40 7.46 10.00
C LEU A 71 4.02 8.05 8.65
N GLN A 72 4.22 9.35 8.49
CA GLN A 72 4.01 9.98 7.21
C GLN A 72 5.04 11.08 7.03
N ILE A 73 5.95 10.85 6.09
CA ILE A 73 6.98 11.82 5.72
C ILE A 73 6.69 12.21 4.29
N PRO A 74 6.16 13.42 4.06
CA PRO A 74 5.73 13.83 2.72
C PRO A 74 6.81 13.63 1.67
N GLY A 75 6.42 13.02 0.57
CA GLY A 75 7.32 12.77 -0.54
C GLY A 75 8.32 11.66 -0.29
N ARG A 76 8.27 10.98 0.85
CA ARG A 76 9.28 9.97 1.18
C ARG A 76 8.70 8.65 1.61
N ARG A 77 7.74 8.64 2.57
CA ARG A 77 7.35 7.37 3.18
C ARG A 77 6.02 7.48 3.88
N ILE A 78 5.23 6.43 3.78
CA ILE A 78 4.00 6.28 4.57
C ILE A 78 4.01 4.88 5.15
N ALA A 79 3.84 4.78 6.47
CA ALA A 79 3.76 3.49 7.14
C ALA A 79 2.43 3.37 7.86
N TRP A 80 1.90 2.15 7.89
CA TRP A 80 0.60 1.89 8.51
C TRP A 80 0.59 0.54 9.21
N ARG A 81 -0.45 0.35 10.03
CA ARG A 81 -0.73 -0.96 10.63
C ARG A 81 -2.23 -1.11 10.79
N THR A 82 -2.68 -2.34 10.84
CA THR A 82 -4.07 -2.62 11.17
C THR A 82 -4.19 -2.84 12.67
N MET A 83 -5.34 -2.49 13.23
CA MET A 83 -5.56 -2.55 14.67
C MET A 83 -6.52 -3.66 15.07
N SER A 84 -7.09 -4.37 14.12
CA SER A 84 -8.06 -5.43 14.41
C SER A 84 -7.97 -6.51 13.34
N ASN A 85 -8.55 -7.67 13.63
CA ASN A 85 -8.61 -8.79 12.69
C ASN A 85 -7.23 -9.29 12.26
N GLY A 86 -6.34 -9.47 13.23
CA GLY A 86 -5.01 -9.94 12.96
C GLY A 86 -4.06 -8.77 12.76
N PHE A 87 -2.85 -9.08 12.35
CA PHE A 87 -1.81 -8.09 12.23
C PHE A 87 -1.33 -7.97 10.79
N THR A 88 -1.39 -6.77 10.27
CA THR A 88 -0.78 -6.43 8.99
C THR A 88 -0.17 -5.05 9.14
N SER A 89 1.02 -4.89 8.67
CA SER A 89 1.66 -3.58 8.64
C SER A 89 2.37 -3.42 7.31
N GLY A 90 2.62 -2.19 6.94
CA GLY A 90 3.32 -1.94 5.69
C GLY A 90 3.97 -0.59 5.68
N VAL A 91 4.88 -0.44 4.74
CA VAL A 91 5.49 0.84 4.46
C VAL A 91 5.67 0.97 2.97
N VAL A 92 5.31 2.13 2.44
CA VAL A 92 5.59 2.48 1.05
C VAL A 92 6.59 3.62 1.07
N SER A 93 7.62 3.49 0.24
CA SER A 93 8.69 4.49 0.14
C SER A 93 8.78 4.97 -1.30
N PHE A 94 9.18 6.23 -1.46
CA PHE A 94 9.23 6.89 -2.76
C PHE A 94 10.62 7.45 -2.98
N GLU A 95 11.24 7.11 -4.12
CA GLU A 95 12.58 7.57 -4.46
C GLU A 95 12.56 8.18 -5.85
N PRO A 96 12.94 9.44 -6.01
CA PRO A 96 12.99 10.02 -7.36
C PRO A 96 14.14 9.38 -8.13
N ARG A 97 13.84 8.88 -9.34
CA ARG A 97 14.87 8.37 -10.24
C ARG A 97 15.29 9.44 -11.21
N SER A 98 14.37 10.32 -11.58
CA SER A 98 14.60 11.45 -12.46
C SER A 98 13.43 12.40 -12.23
N GLU A 99 13.38 13.49 -13.00
CA GLU A 99 12.25 14.41 -12.92
C GLU A 99 10.96 13.79 -13.43
N GLN A 100 11.07 12.68 -14.18
CA GLN A 100 9.92 12.04 -14.79
C GLN A 100 9.66 10.64 -14.28
N GLU A 101 10.45 10.16 -13.34
CA GLU A 101 10.32 8.79 -12.85
C GLU A 101 10.52 8.70 -11.36
N THR A 102 9.69 7.86 -10.72
CA THR A 102 9.75 7.63 -9.28
C THR A 102 9.72 6.15 -9.01
N GLU A 103 10.63 5.69 -8.18
CA GLU A 103 10.61 4.30 -7.71
C GLU A 103 9.71 4.22 -6.49
N VAL A 104 8.79 3.25 -6.50
CA VAL A 104 7.87 3.01 -5.39
C VAL A 104 8.18 1.64 -4.83
N ILE A 105 8.51 1.58 -3.56
CA ILE A 105 8.87 0.33 -2.88
C ILE A 105 7.81 0.06 -1.83
N LEU A 106 7.18 -1.11 -1.91
CA LEU A 106 6.12 -1.49 -0.99
C LEU A 106 6.57 -2.72 -0.21
N LYS A 107 6.57 -2.61 1.11
CA LYS A 107 6.87 -3.73 1.98
C LYS A 107 5.65 -3.99 2.86
N ILE A 108 5.18 -5.22 2.88
CA ILE A 108 4.04 -5.62 3.71
C ILE A 108 4.45 -6.78 4.58
N ARG A 109 4.04 -6.74 5.84
CA ARG A 109 4.19 -7.84 6.79
C ARG A 109 2.80 -8.26 7.21
N SER A 110 2.54 -9.57 7.17
CA SER A 110 1.20 -10.05 7.45
C SER A 110 1.27 -11.48 8.00
N ILE A 111 0.31 -11.80 8.85
CA ILE A 111 0.16 -13.18 9.31
C ILE A 111 -0.77 -13.95 8.38
N PHE A 112 -1.35 -13.27 7.38
CA PHE A 112 -2.30 -13.90 6.46
C PHE A 112 -1.64 -14.27 5.15
N ASP A 113 -2.08 -15.41 4.58
CA ASP A 113 -1.81 -15.81 3.20
C ASP A 113 -0.36 -15.61 2.76
N PRO A 114 0.58 -16.18 3.49
CA PRO A 114 2.00 -15.93 3.22
C PRO A 114 2.45 -16.39 1.84
N SER A 115 1.84 -17.43 1.31
CA SER A 115 2.29 -17.99 0.04
C SER A 115 2.00 -17.08 -1.15
N ASN A 116 1.05 -16.14 -0.99
CA ASN A 116 0.66 -15.23 -2.06
C ASN A 116 1.06 -13.79 -1.82
N LEU A 117 1.74 -13.52 -0.70
CA LEU A 117 1.99 -12.13 -0.31
C LEU A 117 2.81 -11.38 -1.35
N SER A 118 3.89 -11.96 -1.83
CA SER A 118 4.75 -11.31 -2.81
C SER A 118 3.99 -11.00 -4.11
N ARG A 119 3.19 -11.95 -4.56
CA ARG A 119 2.41 -11.77 -5.78
C ARG A 119 1.39 -10.63 -5.60
N ARG A 120 0.76 -10.56 -4.43
CA ARG A 120 -0.20 -9.49 -4.16
C ARG A 120 0.48 -8.12 -4.14
N VAL A 121 1.66 -8.05 -3.53
CA VAL A 121 2.41 -6.80 -3.50
C VAL A 121 2.77 -6.36 -4.92
N GLU A 122 3.23 -7.29 -5.75
CA GLU A 122 3.52 -7.00 -7.15
C GLU A 122 2.29 -6.51 -7.89
N GLU A 123 1.16 -7.15 -7.64
CA GLU A 123 -0.09 -6.79 -8.30
C GLU A 123 -0.53 -5.38 -7.93
N TYR A 124 -0.47 -5.05 -6.64
CA TYR A 124 -0.87 -3.73 -6.17
C TYR A 124 0.03 -2.64 -6.76
N LEU A 125 1.33 -2.90 -6.82
CA LEU A 125 2.26 -1.95 -7.42
C LEU A 125 2.00 -1.78 -8.92
N GLY A 126 1.71 -2.87 -9.62
CA GLY A 126 1.36 -2.81 -11.03
C GLY A 126 0.10 -2.01 -11.28
N ASN A 127 -0.91 -2.21 -10.43
CA ASN A 127 -2.15 -1.46 -10.52
C ASN A 127 -1.91 0.03 -10.26
N PHE A 128 -1.10 0.33 -9.26
CA PHE A 128 -0.76 1.71 -8.92
C PHE A 128 -0.04 2.40 -10.08
N LYS A 129 0.95 1.72 -10.65
CA LYS A 129 1.69 2.24 -11.78
C LYS A 129 0.74 2.59 -12.94
N ARG A 130 -0.15 1.68 -13.27
CA ARG A 130 -1.10 1.91 -14.36
C ARG A 130 -2.03 3.08 -14.05
N LEU A 131 -2.48 3.18 -12.81
CA LEU A 131 -3.36 4.27 -12.40
C LEU A 131 -2.69 5.62 -12.59
N VAL A 132 -1.48 5.77 -12.09
CA VAL A 132 -0.77 7.05 -12.15
C VAL A 132 -0.36 7.39 -13.57
N GLU A 133 0.20 6.41 -14.30
CA GLU A 133 0.69 6.68 -15.65
C GLU A 133 -0.44 6.97 -16.63
N ARG A 134 -1.60 6.35 -16.42
CA ARG A 134 -2.73 6.64 -17.26
C ARG A 134 -3.19 8.08 -17.08
N ALA A 135 -3.19 8.56 -15.85
CA ALA A 135 -3.54 9.95 -15.58
C ALA A 135 -2.54 10.91 -16.21
N GLU A 136 -1.23 10.58 -16.13
CA GLU A 136 -0.22 11.42 -16.75
C GLU A 136 -0.30 11.40 -18.26
N GLY A 137 -0.59 10.26 -18.85
CA GLY A 137 -0.66 10.13 -20.30
C GLY A 137 -1.82 10.89 -20.92
N ARG A 138 -2.75 11.36 -20.11
CA ARG A 138 -3.85 12.16 -20.62
C ARG A 138 -3.57 13.62 -20.62
N ALA A 139 -2.54 14.02 -19.97
CA ALA A 139 -2.20 15.43 -19.83
C ALA A 139 -1.87 16.09 -21.16
#